data_56da217ce59c2c84e7ab86c7d039bf78
#
_entry.id   56da217ce59c2c84e7ab86c7d039bf78
#
_cell.length_a   1.000
_cell.length_b   1.000
_cell.length_c   1.000
_cell.angle_alpha   90.00
_cell.angle_beta   90.00
_cell.angle_gamma   90.00
#
_symmetry.space_group_name_H-M   'P 1'
#
loop_
_entity.id
_entity.type
_entity.pdbx_description
1 polymer ?
#
loop_
_entity_poly.entity_id
_entity_poly.type
_entity_poly.pdbx_seq_one_letter_code
_entity_poly.pdbx_strand_id
1 'polypeptide(L)'
;RQRQMCIRDSIVGLPDWIEQLVAESTGKNGTGILPVVLQPLSPEADPDFTPTDMQLVRLVDDAVHFQLIEQHPSEVLVSGSLGAQFIVWEYATAIAGQILGINPFDQPDVESAKEAARGLLDARPEVGAAAFRAGGIEVRVSDIALVEGASLETVLDALWARLSPTGYVSIQAYVDRVAVPQLAGLRELVAADSRRPTTFGWGPRFLHSTGQYHKGGPPEGVFLQILGPSDVDLEIPGRPFTFGQLITAQAAGDAAVLVAHGRPVVTLTLSDL
;
A
#
# COMPACT_ATOMS: atom_id res chain seq x y z
N ARG A 1 0.85 7.33 -18.34
CA ARG A 1 2.12 6.97 -17.67
C ARG A 1 1.93 7.15 -16.19
N GLN A 2 2.08 6.09 -15.42
CA GLN A 2 2.13 6.12 -13.97
C GLN A 2 3.38 6.91 -13.54
N ARG A 3 3.24 7.78 -12.58
CA ARG A 3 4.39 8.39 -11.90
C ARG A 3 4.37 7.97 -10.45
N GLN A 4 5.50 7.49 -9.97
CA GLN A 4 5.72 7.17 -8.58
C GLN A 4 6.43 8.35 -7.92
N MET A 5 5.98 8.73 -6.74
CA MET A 5 6.48 9.88 -6.01
C MET A 5 6.98 9.40 -4.63
N CYS A 6 8.27 9.60 -4.38
CA CYS A 6 8.90 9.24 -3.12
C CYS A 6 9.10 10.49 -2.27
N ILE A 7 8.66 10.48 -1.02
CA ILE A 7 8.60 11.66 -0.14
C ILE A 7 9.46 11.43 1.10
N ARG A 8 10.40 12.34 1.36
CA ARG A 8 11.21 12.38 2.58
C ARG A 8 10.98 13.69 3.33
N ASP A 9 10.89 13.67 4.67
CA ASP A 9 10.34 14.76 5.45
C ASP A 9 11.15 15.20 6.68
N SER A 10 10.97 16.49 7.03
CA SER A 10 11.26 17.08 8.33
C SER A 10 10.01 17.21 9.24
N ILE A 11 8.79 17.10 8.72
CA ILE A 11 7.51 17.20 9.46
C ILE A 11 6.88 15.82 9.59
N VAL A 12 6.95 15.24 10.80
CA VAL A 12 6.44 13.89 11.08
C VAL A 12 4.96 13.76 10.69
N GLY A 13 4.65 12.74 9.88
CA GLY A 13 3.29 12.41 9.43
C GLY A 13 2.80 13.17 8.20
N LEU A 14 3.51 14.20 7.73
CA LEU A 14 3.14 14.90 6.50
C LEU A 14 3.25 13.99 5.26
N PRO A 15 4.29 13.17 5.08
CA PRO A 15 4.35 12.23 3.96
C PRO A 15 3.18 11.24 3.93
N ASP A 16 2.76 10.72 5.09
CA ASP A 16 1.61 9.81 5.20
C ASP A 16 0.29 10.49 4.80
N TRP A 17 0.14 11.78 5.15
CA TRP A 17 -1.02 12.57 4.73
C TRP A 17 -0.99 12.82 3.21
N ILE A 18 0.17 13.15 2.63
CA ILE A 18 0.33 13.33 1.18
C ILE A 18 0.06 12.00 0.44
N GLU A 19 0.56 10.88 0.97
CA GLU A 19 0.29 9.56 0.43
C GLU A 19 -1.23 9.31 0.34
N GLN A 20 -1.93 9.57 1.44
CA GLN A 20 -3.38 9.43 1.46
C GLN A 20 -4.06 10.35 0.45
N LEU A 21 -3.77 11.63 0.47
CA LEU A 21 -4.39 12.63 -0.41
C LEU A 21 -4.22 12.26 -1.89
N VAL A 22 -2.99 11.98 -2.31
CA VAL A 22 -2.68 11.73 -3.72
C VAL A 22 -3.23 10.38 -4.19
N ALA A 23 -3.05 9.31 -3.41
CA ALA A 23 -3.53 7.98 -3.76
C ALA A 23 -5.06 7.94 -3.87
N GLU A 24 -5.77 8.51 -2.89
CA GLU A 24 -7.23 8.54 -2.83
C GLU A 24 -7.84 9.37 -3.97
N SER A 25 -7.23 10.51 -4.26
CA SER A 25 -7.76 11.45 -5.24
C SER A 25 -7.42 11.06 -6.68
N THR A 26 -6.27 10.40 -6.94
CA THR A 26 -5.81 10.16 -8.32
C THR A 26 -6.00 8.74 -8.82
N GLY A 27 -6.05 7.75 -7.93
CA GLY A 27 -6.08 6.33 -8.29
C GLY A 27 -7.42 5.83 -8.76
N LYS A 28 -7.83 6.12 -10.00
CA LYS A 28 -9.12 5.71 -10.55
C LYS A 28 -9.12 5.63 -12.06
N ASN A 29 -10.07 4.89 -12.62
CA ASN A 29 -10.23 4.70 -14.07
C ASN A 29 -8.96 4.15 -14.75
N GLY A 30 -8.17 3.33 -14.06
CA GLY A 30 -6.94 2.74 -14.57
C GLY A 30 -5.77 3.73 -14.67
N THR A 31 -5.84 4.88 -14.01
CA THR A 31 -4.77 5.89 -13.97
C THR A 31 -4.50 6.35 -12.53
N GLY A 32 -3.45 7.13 -12.32
CA GLY A 32 -3.14 7.71 -11.03
C GLY A 32 -1.66 7.95 -10.79
N ILE A 33 -1.36 8.50 -9.63
CA ILE A 33 0.00 8.70 -9.12
C ILE A 33 0.11 7.85 -7.84
N LEU A 34 1.09 6.94 -7.79
CA LEU A 34 1.39 6.18 -6.58
C LEU A 34 2.37 6.99 -5.72
N PRO A 35 1.95 7.54 -4.59
CA PRO A 35 2.87 8.08 -3.61
C PRO A 35 3.47 6.95 -2.78
N VAL A 36 4.76 7.05 -2.47
CA VAL A 36 5.50 6.11 -1.61
C VAL A 36 6.23 6.90 -0.55
N VAL A 37 5.91 6.65 0.71
CA VAL A 37 6.59 7.29 1.84
C VAL A 37 7.93 6.61 2.08
N LEU A 38 9.02 7.39 2.04
CA LEU A 38 10.37 6.90 2.22
C LEU A 38 10.96 7.30 3.57
N GLN A 39 11.78 6.40 4.11
CA GLN A 39 12.68 6.67 5.22
C GLN A 39 14.06 7.16 4.71
N PRO A 40 14.92 7.72 5.57
CA PRO A 40 16.21 8.28 5.13
C PRO A 40 17.14 7.33 4.35
N LEU A 41 17.01 6.03 4.54
CA LEU A 41 17.84 4.99 3.91
C LEU A 41 17.01 4.03 3.05
N SER A 42 15.83 4.43 2.62
CA SER A 42 14.99 3.61 1.73
C SER A 42 15.72 3.32 0.42
N PRO A 43 15.65 2.09 -0.08
CA PRO A 43 16.32 1.70 -1.33
C PRO A 43 15.96 2.58 -2.53
N GLU A 44 14.71 3.06 -2.60
CA GLU A 44 14.23 3.93 -3.67
C GLU A 44 14.90 5.31 -3.71
N ALA A 45 15.57 5.72 -2.64
CA ALA A 45 16.36 6.96 -2.61
C ALA A 45 17.79 6.78 -3.18
N ASP A 46 18.20 5.54 -3.47
CA ASP A 46 19.48 5.24 -4.09
C ASP A 46 19.44 5.64 -5.58
N PRO A 47 20.45 6.39 -6.11
CA PRO A 47 20.52 6.72 -7.53
C PRO A 47 20.51 5.51 -8.48
N ASP A 48 20.95 4.34 -8.01
CA ASP A 48 20.97 3.10 -8.78
C ASP A 48 19.63 2.34 -8.71
N PHE A 49 18.66 2.84 -7.95
CA PHE A 49 17.30 2.31 -7.94
C PHE A 49 16.51 2.92 -9.10
N THR A 50 16.35 2.18 -10.17
CA THR A 50 15.94 2.72 -11.47
C THR A 50 14.61 2.25 -12.05
N PRO A 51 13.45 2.48 -11.44
CA PRO A 51 12.21 2.55 -12.19
C PRO A 51 12.18 3.83 -13.04
N THR A 52 11.80 3.69 -14.31
CA THR A 52 11.89 4.79 -15.30
C THR A 52 10.82 5.89 -15.14
N ASP A 53 9.84 5.68 -14.27
CA ASP A 53 8.70 6.57 -14.04
C ASP A 53 8.59 7.10 -12.60
N MET A 54 9.67 6.95 -11.82
CA MET A 54 9.76 7.43 -10.45
C MET A 54 10.25 8.90 -10.39
N GLN A 55 9.61 9.69 -9.53
CA GLN A 55 10.03 11.05 -9.20
C GLN A 55 10.27 11.17 -7.70
N LEU A 56 11.49 11.42 -7.30
CA LEU A 56 11.78 11.71 -5.90
C LEU A 56 11.34 13.14 -5.55
N VAL A 57 10.57 13.25 -4.47
CA VAL A 57 10.16 14.54 -3.87
C VAL A 57 10.73 14.60 -2.46
N ARG A 58 11.48 15.65 -2.18
CA ARG A 58 12.08 15.87 -0.86
C ARG A 58 11.42 17.09 -0.20
N LEU A 59 10.85 16.86 0.98
CA LEU A 59 10.36 17.93 1.83
C LEU A 59 11.53 18.46 2.67
N VAL A 60 11.80 19.74 2.58
CA VAL A 60 12.96 20.39 3.23
C VAL A 60 12.53 21.66 3.94
N ASP A 61 13.29 22.10 4.92
CA ASP A 61 12.98 23.33 5.65
C ASP A 61 13.16 24.57 4.76
N ASP A 62 14.23 24.57 3.95
CA ASP A 62 14.54 25.64 3.01
C ASP A 62 15.07 25.07 1.68
N ALA A 63 14.22 25.07 0.67
CA ALA A 63 14.55 24.51 -0.63
C ALA A 63 15.65 25.31 -1.36
N VAL A 64 15.75 26.61 -1.14
CA VAL A 64 16.77 27.46 -1.78
C VAL A 64 18.13 27.13 -1.19
N HIS A 65 18.22 27.03 0.14
CA HIS A 65 19.47 26.68 0.81
C HIS A 65 19.92 25.26 0.46
N PHE A 66 19.00 24.31 0.40
CA PHE A 66 19.28 22.93 0.04
C PHE A 66 19.84 22.80 -1.39
N GLN A 67 19.26 23.50 -2.36
CA GLN A 67 19.74 23.51 -3.75
C GLN A 67 21.18 24.04 -3.90
N LEU A 68 21.60 24.94 -3.03
CA LEU A 68 22.95 25.50 -3.07
C LEU A 68 24.03 24.52 -2.57
N ILE A 69 23.63 23.55 -1.72
CA ILE A 69 24.56 22.63 -1.07
C ILE A 69 24.59 21.26 -1.77
N GLU A 70 23.44 20.74 -2.13
CA GLU A 70 23.28 19.40 -2.71
C GLU A 70 22.55 19.52 -4.06
N GLN A 71 23.29 19.43 -5.16
CA GLN A 71 22.68 19.42 -6.49
C GLN A 71 22.20 18.01 -6.85
N HIS A 72 20.93 17.74 -6.67
CA HIS A 72 20.26 16.56 -7.21
C HIS A 72 19.29 16.99 -8.32
N PRO A 73 19.72 17.03 -9.59
CA PRO A 73 18.95 17.61 -10.70
C PRO A 73 17.65 16.85 -11.01
N SER A 74 17.49 15.65 -10.49
CA SER A 74 16.29 14.81 -10.70
C SER A 74 15.27 14.88 -9.56
N GLU A 75 15.55 15.59 -8.46
CA GLU A 75 14.65 15.70 -7.32
C GLU A 75 13.78 16.95 -7.39
N VAL A 76 12.55 16.84 -6.89
CA VAL A 76 11.67 17.99 -6.63
C VAL A 76 11.80 18.35 -5.15
N LEU A 77 12.22 19.58 -4.87
CA LEU A 77 12.33 20.11 -3.50
C LEU A 77 11.08 20.93 -3.17
N VAL A 78 10.45 20.62 -2.04
CA VAL A 78 9.29 21.36 -1.55
C VAL A 78 9.57 21.84 -0.12
N SER A 79 9.36 23.13 0.13
CA SER A 79 9.52 23.74 1.45
C SER A 79 8.32 24.62 1.82
N GLY A 80 8.18 24.92 3.10
CA GLY A 80 7.13 25.80 3.61
C GLY A 80 6.56 25.33 4.94
N SER A 81 5.80 26.20 5.61
CA SER A 81 5.08 25.84 6.83
C SER A 81 4.07 24.73 6.56
N LEU A 82 3.64 24.01 7.60
CA LEU A 82 2.66 22.93 7.50
C LEU A 82 1.38 23.39 6.75
N GLY A 83 0.86 24.57 7.07
CA GLY A 83 -0.33 25.12 6.38
C GLY A 83 -0.08 25.42 4.90
N ALA A 84 1.12 25.90 4.54
CA ALA A 84 1.50 26.09 3.14
C ALA A 84 1.62 24.77 2.40
N GLN A 85 2.20 23.74 3.04
CA GLN A 85 2.30 22.38 2.50
C GLN A 85 0.92 21.80 2.18
N PHE A 86 -0.06 21.92 3.08
CA PHE A 86 -1.43 21.45 2.83
C PHE A 86 -2.01 22.08 1.54
N ILE A 87 -1.94 23.41 1.43
CA ILE A 87 -2.46 24.11 0.25
C ILE A 87 -1.74 23.68 -1.03
N VAL A 88 -0.41 23.61 -1.01
CA VAL A 88 0.39 23.18 -2.18
C VAL A 88 -0.01 21.78 -2.66
N TRP A 89 -0.13 20.83 -1.74
CA TRP A 89 -0.46 19.45 -2.10
C TRP A 89 -1.93 19.27 -2.52
N GLU A 90 -2.87 19.99 -1.93
CA GLU A 90 -4.26 20.03 -2.37
C GLU A 90 -4.39 20.57 -3.79
N TYR A 91 -3.74 21.69 -4.10
CA TYR A 91 -3.72 22.24 -5.46
C TYR A 91 -3.00 21.32 -6.45
N ALA A 92 -1.85 20.76 -6.08
CA ALA A 92 -1.12 19.82 -6.93
C ALA A 92 -1.98 18.60 -7.27
N THR A 93 -2.72 18.07 -6.29
CA THR A 93 -3.63 16.94 -6.47
C THR A 93 -4.81 17.28 -7.37
N ALA A 94 -5.41 18.44 -7.20
CA ALA A 94 -6.51 18.91 -8.07
C ALA A 94 -6.04 19.10 -9.53
N ILE A 95 -4.86 19.69 -9.73
CA ILE A 95 -4.24 19.87 -11.06
C ILE A 95 -3.89 18.51 -11.67
N ALA A 96 -3.33 17.57 -10.87
CA ALA A 96 -3.06 16.21 -11.32
C ALA A 96 -4.33 15.52 -11.79
N GLY A 97 -5.46 15.66 -11.07
CA GLY A 97 -6.75 15.13 -11.48
C GLY A 97 -7.21 15.69 -12.83
N GLN A 98 -7.03 16.99 -13.06
CA GLN A 98 -7.34 17.62 -14.35
C GLN A 98 -6.45 17.08 -15.49
N ILE A 99 -5.15 16.91 -15.24
CA ILE A 99 -4.19 16.39 -16.24
C ILE A 99 -4.49 14.93 -16.57
N LEU A 100 -4.87 14.13 -15.57
CA LEU A 100 -5.24 12.73 -15.71
C LEU A 100 -6.64 12.53 -16.32
N GLY A 101 -7.46 13.59 -16.39
CA GLY A 101 -8.82 13.53 -16.91
C GLY A 101 -9.81 12.83 -15.98
N ILE A 102 -9.59 12.90 -14.67
CA ILE A 102 -10.42 12.26 -13.64
C ILE A 102 -11.02 13.30 -12.68
N ASN A 103 -12.07 12.90 -11.96
CA ASN A 103 -12.59 13.68 -10.83
C ASN A 103 -11.78 13.33 -9.55
N PRO A 104 -10.98 14.23 -8.97
CA PRO A 104 -10.21 13.92 -7.77
C PRO A 104 -11.06 13.90 -6.48
N PHE A 105 -12.35 14.22 -6.54
CA PHE A 105 -13.22 14.40 -5.37
C PHE A 105 -14.19 13.23 -5.12
N ASP A 106 -14.12 12.15 -5.89
CA ASP A 106 -14.88 10.92 -5.68
C ASP A 106 -13.98 9.71 -5.41
N GLN A 107 -14.54 8.60 -4.87
CA GLN A 107 -13.80 7.40 -4.47
C GLN A 107 -14.62 6.13 -4.75
N PRO A 108 -14.88 5.80 -6.03
CA PRO A 108 -15.81 4.74 -6.39
C PRO A 108 -15.32 3.34 -5.95
N ASP A 109 -14.00 3.08 -5.94
CA ASP A 109 -13.46 1.75 -5.71
C ASP A 109 -13.33 1.39 -4.21
N VAL A 110 -13.36 2.40 -3.33
CA VAL A 110 -13.37 2.19 -1.88
C VAL A 110 -14.69 1.60 -1.40
N GLU A 111 -15.83 2.01 -1.99
CA GLU A 111 -17.15 1.51 -1.58
C GLU A 111 -17.30 0.02 -1.89
N SER A 112 -16.80 -0.47 -3.01
CA SER A 112 -16.85 -1.90 -3.37
C SER A 112 -16.16 -2.81 -2.34
N ALA A 113 -15.03 -2.38 -1.78
CA ALA A 113 -14.35 -3.13 -0.73
C ALA A 113 -15.13 -3.16 0.60
N LYS A 114 -15.80 -2.06 0.94
CA LYS A 114 -16.67 -2.01 2.13
C LYS A 114 -17.90 -2.91 1.97
N GLU A 115 -18.51 -2.94 0.80
CA GLU A 115 -19.62 -3.83 0.48
C GLU A 115 -19.19 -5.30 0.55
N ALA A 116 -18.04 -5.66 -0.03
CA ALA A 116 -17.49 -7.00 0.05
C ALA A 116 -17.23 -7.41 1.51
N ALA A 117 -16.62 -6.55 2.33
CA ALA A 117 -16.41 -6.82 3.74
C ALA A 117 -17.71 -7.00 4.53
N ARG A 118 -18.75 -6.20 4.27
CA ARG A 118 -20.09 -6.37 4.88
C ARG A 118 -20.69 -7.71 4.50
N GLY A 119 -20.66 -8.07 3.21
CA GLY A 119 -21.15 -9.37 2.73
C GLY A 119 -20.47 -10.55 3.42
N LEU A 120 -19.16 -10.47 3.67
CA LEU A 120 -18.41 -11.50 4.40
C LEU A 120 -18.79 -11.57 5.89
N LEU A 121 -19.08 -10.44 6.54
CA LEU A 121 -19.57 -10.44 7.92
C LEU A 121 -20.95 -11.08 8.06
N ASP A 122 -21.83 -10.83 7.09
CA ASP A 122 -23.20 -11.38 7.09
C ASP A 122 -23.20 -12.87 6.74
N ALA A 123 -22.48 -13.27 5.71
CA ALA A 123 -22.46 -14.65 5.20
C ALA A 123 -21.53 -15.57 6.02
N ARG A 124 -20.52 -15.02 6.70
CA ARG A 124 -19.48 -15.77 7.44
C ARG A 124 -18.93 -16.95 6.62
N PRO A 125 -18.49 -16.74 5.39
CA PRO A 125 -17.97 -17.83 4.58
C PRO A 125 -16.77 -18.47 5.28
N GLU A 126 -16.61 -19.76 5.09
CA GLU A 126 -15.38 -20.43 5.52
C GLU A 126 -14.18 -19.78 4.81
N VAL A 127 -13.15 -19.50 5.58
CA VAL A 127 -11.88 -19.04 5.00
C VAL A 127 -11.37 -20.13 4.07
N GLY A 128 -11.14 -19.80 2.82
CA GLY A 128 -10.64 -20.76 1.81
C GLY A 128 -9.42 -21.52 2.32
N ALA A 129 -9.25 -22.76 1.87
CA ALA A 129 -8.14 -23.59 2.28
C ALA A 129 -6.79 -22.89 1.99
N ALA A 130 -5.84 -23.03 2.92
CA ALA A 130 -4.47 -22.61 2.66
C ALA A 130 -3.89 -23.41 1.48
N ALA A 131 -3.13 -22.77 0.61
CA ALA A 131 -2.41 -23.45 -0.46
C ALA A 131 -1.35 -24.38 0.13
N PHE A 132 -0.68 -23.92 1.19
CA PHE A 132 0.21 -24.72 2.03
C PHE A 132 0.46 -24.03 3.38
N ARG A 133 1.19 -24.73 4.27
CA ARG A 133 1.66 -24.22 5.56
C ARG A 133 3.16 -24.44 5.70
N ALA A 134 3.87 -23.41 6.17
CA ALA A 134 5.30 -23.48 6.42
C ALA A 134 5.67 -22.64 7.65
N GLY A 135 6.37 -23.20 8.62
CA GLY A 135 6.94 -22.49 9.76
C GLY A 135 5.93 -21.66 10.57
N GLY A 136 4.70 -22.17 10.80
CA GLY A 136 3.65 -21.41 11.51
C GLY A 136 2.92 -20.37 10.65
N ILE A 137 3.18 -20.34 9.35
CA ILE A 137 2.52 -19.43 8.40
C ILE A 137 1.57 -20.22 7.50
N GLU A 138 0.32 -19.82 7.42
CA GLU A 138 -0.61 -20.29 6.39
C GLU A 138 -0.51 -19.37 5.19
N VAL A 139 -0.27 -19.95 4.02
CA VAL A 139 -0.15 -19.22 2.75
C VAL A 139 -1.38 -19.43 1.90
N ARG A 140 -2.03 -18.35 1.49
CA ARG A 140 -3.11 -18.32 0.50
C ARG A 140 -2.70 -17.47 -0.69
N VAL A 141 -3.12 -17.86 -1.86
CA VAL A 141 -2.77 -17.18 -3.12
C VAL A 141 -4.03 -16.93 -3.94
N SER A 142 -4.05 -15.82 -4.66
CA SER A 142 -5.13 -15.50 -5.61
C SER A 142 -5.09 -16.36 -6.88
N ASP A 143 -3.91 -16.87 -7.23
CA ASP A 143 -3.68 -17.70 -8.41
C ASP A 143 -2.81 -18.88 -8.01
N ILE A 144 -3.26 -20.09 -8.28
CA ILE A 144 -2.52 -21.33 -7.96
C ILE A 144 -1.16 -21.40 -8.67
N ALA A 145 -0.99 -20.70 -9.79
CA ALA A 145 0.29 -20.59 -10.49
C ALA A 145 1.39 -19.87 -9.66
N LEU A 146 1.02 -19.22 -8.55
CA LEU A 146 1.98 -18.67 -7.59
C LEU A 146 2.58 -19.73 -6.65
N VAL A 147 2.07 -20.97 -6.64
CA VAL A 147 2.47 -22.04 -5.69
C VAL A 147 3.39 -23.05 -6.38
N GLU A 148 4.46 -22.60 -7.01
CA GLU A 148 5.50 -23.50 -7.49
C GLU A 148 6.51 -23.81 -6.37
N GLY A 149 6.56 -25.06 -5.91
CA GLY A 149 7.55 -25.52 -4.93
C GLY A 149 7.13 -25.49 -3.46
N ALA A 150 5.94 -25.02 -3.09
CA ALA A 150 5.35 -25.01 -1.73
C ALA A 150 6.29 -24.48 -0.62
N SER A 151 7.09 -23.46 -0.91
CA SER A 151 7.87 -22.70 0.07
C SER A 151 7.49 -21.21 0.03
N LEU A 152 7.68 -20.50 1.14
CA LEU A 152 7.42 -19.06 1.20
C LEU A 152 8.29 -18.29 0.20
N GLU A 153 9.57 -18.65 0.09
CA GLU A 153 10.51 -18.05 -0.84
C GLU A 153 10.02 -18.17 -2.28
N THR A 154 9.68 -19.37 -2.74
CA THR A 154 9.21 -19.58 -4.12
C THR A 154 7.90 -18.87 -4.44
N VAL A 155 7.00 -18.72 -3.45
CA VAL A 155 5.77 -17.95 -3.63
C VAL A 155 6.04 -16.45 -3.74
N LEU A 156 6.95 -15.90 -2.94
CA LEU A 156 7.34 -14.51 -3.04
C LEU A 156 8.06 -14.22 -4.37
N ASP A 157 8.98 -15.08 -4.79
CA ASP A 157 9.66 -14.98 -6.09
C ASP A 157 8.64 -15.00 -7.24
N ALA A 158 7.67 -15.92 -7.19
CA ALA A 158 6.60 -15.98 -8.18
C ALA A 158 5.70 -14.73 -8.16
N LEU A 159 5.46 -14.12 -6.98
CA LEU A 159 4.74 -12.86 -6.86
C LEU A 159 5.54 -11.70 -7.45
N TRP A 160 6.84 -11.60 -7.15
CA TRP A 160 7.73 -10.58 -7.74
C TRP A 160 7.87 -10.74 -9.25
N ALA A 161 7.84 -11.95 -9.77
CA ALA A 161 7.87 -12.21 -11.21
C ALA A 161 6.64 -11.68 -11.96
N ARG A 162 5.55 -11.33 -11.26
CA ARG A 162 4.37 -10.66 -11.85
C ARG A 162 4.53 -9.15 -11.99
N LEU A 163 5.60 -8.56 -11.42
CA LEU A 163 5.85 -7.13 -11.50
C LEU A 163 6.23 -6.70 -12.91
N SER A 164 5.53 -5.71 -13.44
CA SER A 164 5.93 -5.02 -14.67
C SER A 164 7.15 -4.11 -14.40
N PRO A 165 7.80 -3.57 -15.44
CA PRO A 165 8.87 -2.58 -15.26
C PRO A 165 8.43 -1.33 -14.47
N THR A 166 7.16 -0.98 -14.52
CA THR A 166 6.52 0.13 -13.79
C THR A 166 5.72 -0.35 -12.57
N GLY A 167 5.82 -1.64 -12.22
CA GLY A 167 5.08 -2.24 -11.11
C GLY A 167 5.55 -1.80 -9.74
N TYR A 168 4.71 -2.03 -8.73
CA TYR A 168 5.00 -1.77 -7.33
C TYR A 168 4.51 -2.91 -6.43
N VAL A 169 5.07 -2.99 -5.24
CA VAL A 169 4.63 -3.92 -4.19
C VAL A 169 3.82 -3.16 -3.15
N SER A 170 2.70 -3.74 -2.71
CA SER A 170 1.93 -3.23 -1.57
C SER A 170 1.90 -4.26 -0.45
N ILE A 171 2.47 -3.92 0.70
CA ILE A 171 2.41 -4.72 1.93
C ILE A 171 1.26 -4.20 2.78
N GLN A 172 0.30 -5.08 3.08
CA GLN A 172 -0.93 -4.77 3.80
C GLN A 172 -0.98 -5.57 5.10
N ALA A 173 -0.61 -4.96 6.22
CA ALA A 173 -0.51 -5.63 7.52
C ALA A 173 -1.78 -5.45 8.36
N TYR A 174 -2.49 -6.54 8.61
CA TYR A 174 -3.66 -6.60 9.50
C TYR A 174 -3.28 -7.28 10.82
N VAL A 175 -2.41 -6.63 11.55
CA VAL A 175 -1.89 -7.06 12.85
C VAL A 175 -1.87 -5.88 13.82
N ASP A 176 -1.67 -6.13 15.10
CA ASP A 176 -1.53 -5.06 16.09
C ASP A 176 -0.22 -4.28 15.88
N ARG A 177 -0.35 -3.07 15.35
CA ARG A 177 0.78 -2.16 15.07
C ARG A 177 1.53 -1.70 16.32
N VAL A 178 0.91 -1.81 17.49
CA VAL A 178 1.53 -1.41 18.76
C VAL A 178 2.36 -2.57 19.31
N ALA A 179 1.89 -3.79 19.15
CA ALA A 179 2.62 -4.99 19.57
C ALA A 179 3.81 -5.32 18.66
N VAL A 180 3.67 -5.11 17.33
CA VAL A 180 4.69 -5.48 16.34
C VAL A 180 5.08 -4.32 15.40
N PRO A 181 5.46 -3.15 15.93
CA PRO A 181 5.77 -1.97 15.10
C PRO A 181 6.94 -2.20 14.14
N GLN A 182 7.86 -3.13 14.47
CA GLN A 182 9.02 -3.51 13.66
C GLN A 182 8.63 -4.14 12.32
N LEU A 183 7.41 -4.64 12.16
CA LEU A 183 6.95 -5.22 10.89
C LEU A 183 6.97 -4.18 9.74
N ALA A 184 6.84 -2.88 10.06
CA ALA A 184 6.97 -1.82 9.07
C ALA A 184 8.34 -1.82 8.36
N GLY A 185 9.40 -2.31 9.03
CA GLY A 185 10.72 -2.45 8.43
C GLY A 185 10.80 -3.49 7.31
N LEU A 186 9.80 -4.37 7.18
CA LEU A 186 9.70 -5.31 6.05
C LEU A 186 9.62 -4.57 4.70
N ARG A 187 9.08 -3.36 4.69
CA ARG A 187 9.01 -2.51 3.50
C ARG A 187 10.38 -2.35 2.83
N GLU A 188 11.40 -1.98 3.64
CA GLU A 188 12.75 -1.72 3.13
C GLU A 188 13.39 -3.00 2.55
N LEU A 189 13.17 -4.14 3.20
CA LEU A 189 13.68 -5.43 2.74
C LEU A 189 13.04 -5.83 1.42
N VAL A 190 11.71 -5.69 1.31
CA VAL A 190 10.97 -6.02 0.09
C VAL A 190 11.32 -5.06 -1.05
N ALA A 191 11.49 -3.76 -0.78
CA ALA A 191 11.91 -2.80 -1.79
C ALA A 191 13.31 -3.12 -2.33
N ALA A 192 14.25 -3.52 -1.46
CA ALA A 192 15.59 -3.91 -1.86
C ALA A 192 15.61 -5.20 -2.69
N ASP A 193 14.81 -6.19 -2.30
CA ASP A 193 14.72 -7.50 -2.95
C ASP A 193 14.00 -7.42 -4.30
N SER A 194 12.80 -6.86 -4.32
CA SER A 194 11.99 -6.73 -5.53
C SER A 194 12.54 -5.71 -6.54
N ARG A 195 13.39 -4.79 -6.10
CA ARG A 195 13.85 -3.63 -6.90
C ARG A 195 12.68 -2.82 -7.46
N ARG A 196 11.60 -2.72 -6.69
CA ARG A 196 10.39 -1.95 -7.05
C ARG A 196 9.94 -1.08 -5.88
N PRO A 197 9.32 0.07 -6.17
CA PRO A 197 8.69 0.89 -5.15
C PRO A 197 7.72 0.05 -4.31
N THR A 198 7.86 0.17 -3.00
CA THR A 198 7.11 -0.65 -2.06
C THR A 198 6.35 0.24 -1.08
N THR A 199 5.03 0.08 -1.04
CA THR A 199 4.20 0.70 0.00
C THR A 199 4.01 -0.26 1.17
N PHE A 200 3.90 0.29 2.37
CA PHE A 200 3.52 -0.45 3.57
C PHE A 200 2.39 0.29 4.28
N GLY A 201 1.39 -0.42 4.73
CA GLY A 201 0.34 0.17 5.55
C GLY A 201 -0.27 -0.80 6.53
N TRP A 202 -0.81 -0.23 7.61
CA TRP A 202 -1.57 -0.97 8.61
C TRP A 202 -3.05 -1.00 8.23
N GLY A 203 -3.62 -2.18 8.12
CA GLY A 203 -5.06 -2.35 7.92
C GLY A 203 -5.87 -1.90 9.14
N PRO A 204 -7.09 -1.41 8.94
CA PRO A 204 -7.89 -1.47 7.72
C PRO A 204 -7.79 -0.23 6.81
N ARG A 205 -6.69 0.51 6.81
CA ARG A 205 -6.50 1.73 6.00
C ARG A 205 -6.82 1.53 4.51
N PHE A 206 -6.65 0.30 3.99
CA PHE A 206 -6.88 -0.05 2.58
C PHE A 206 -8.36 -0.12 2.17
N LEU A 207 -9.27 -0.09 3.13
CA LEU A 207 -10.70 0.13 2.89
C LEU A 207 -11.04 1.62 2.68
N HIS A 208 -10.04 2.49 2.73
CA HIS A 208 -10.11 3.93 2.54
C HIS A 208 -8.97 4.36 1.61
N SER A 209 -8.66 5.58 1.58
CA SER A 209 -7.48 6.29 1.04
C SER A 209 -6.60 5.53 0.02
N THR A 210 -5.50 4.92 0.45
CA THR A 210 -4.56 4.22 -0.44
C THR A 210 -5.20 3.07 -1.20
N GLY A 211 -6.22 2.43 -0.62
CA GLY A 211 -6.98 1.37 -1.27
C GLY A 211 -7.72 1.83 -2.54
N GLN A 212 -8.05 3.10 -2.67
CA GLN A 212 -8.62 3.65 -3.91
C GLN A 212 -7.62 3.47 -5.06
N TYR A 213 -6.34 3.82 -4.84
CA TYR A 213 -5.31 3.63 -5.85
C TYR A 213 -5.07 2.15 -6.17
N HIS A 214 -4.98 1.31 -5.15
CA HIS A 214 -4.71 -0.11 -5.32
C HIS A 214 -5.78 -0.83 -6.17
N LYS A 215 -7.02 -0.38 -6.11
CA LYS A 215 -8.16 -0.97 -6.83
C LYS A 215 -8.44 -0.27 -8.15
N GLY A 216 -8.54 1.04 -8.12
CA GLY A 216 -8.95 1.87 -9.26
C GLY A 216 -7.81 2.40 -10.12
N GLY A 217 -6.58 2.38 -9.63
CA GLY A 217 -5.38 2.81 -10.35
C GLY A 217 -4.92 1.81 -11.42
N PRO A 218 -3.76 2.06 -12.07
CA PRO A 218 -3.18 1.15 -13.05
C PRO A 218 -3.00 -0.28 -12.51
N PRO A 219 -3.21 -1.34 -13.33
CA PRO A 219 -3.15 -2.73 -12.89
C PRO A 219 -1.71 -3.27 -12.76
N GLU A 220 -0.86 -2.57 -12.02
CA GLU A 220 0.58 -2.81 -11.94
C GLU A 220 1.07 -3.23 -10.55
N GLY A 221 0.18 -3.20 -9.56
CA GLY A 221 0.50 -3.61 -8.19
C GLY A 221 0.44 -5.12 -7.98
N VAL A 222 1.37 -5.64 -7.17
CA VAL A 222 1.29 -6.96 -6.54
C VAL A 222 1.13 -6.77 -5.03
N PHE A 223 0.37 -7.66 -4.37
CA PHE A 223 -0.11 -7.44 -3.01
C PHE A 223 0.31 -8.56 -2.09
N LEU A 224 0.96 -8.20 -0.98
CA LEU A 224 1.31 -9.08 0.12
C LEU A 224 0.49 -8.69 1.35
N GLN A 225 -0.53 -9.47 1.68
CA GLN A 225 -1.29 -9.29 2.92
C GLN A 225 -0.68 -10.11 4.04
N ILE A 226 -0.58 -9.53 5.23
CA ILE A 226 -0.08 -10.19 6.44
C ILE A 226 -1.17 -10.07 7.51
N LEU A 227 -1.69 -11.21 7.94
CA LEU A 227 -2.64 -11.34 9.03
C LEU A 227 -1.98 -12.03 10.21
N GLY A 228 -2.36 -11.65 11.41
CA GLY A 228 -1.88 -12.30 12.62
C GLY A 228 -3.01 -12.54 13.62
N PRO A 229 -2.78 -13.36 14.65
CA PRO A 229 -3.73 -13.52 15.73
C PRO A 229 -3.89 -12.20 16.49
N SER A 230 -5.02 -12.03 17.14
CA SER A 230 -5.22 -11.05 18.19
C SER A 230 -5.13 -11.75 19.53
N ASP A 231 -4.24 -11.32 20.42
CA ASP A 231 -4.10 -11.90 21.76
C ASP A 231 -5.40 -11.78 22.56
N VAL A 232 -6.13 -10.70 22.33
CA VAL A 232 -7.44 -10.46 22.95
C VAL A 232 -8.41 -10.04 21.86
N ASP A 233 -9.40 -10.87 21.60
CA ASP A 233 -10.50 -10.50 20.70
C ASP A 233 -11.67 -9.94 21.52
N LEU A 234 -12.06 -8.70 21.24
CA LEU A 234 -13.09 -7.96 21.96
C LEU A 234 -14.43 -8.05 21.22
N GLU A 235 -15.51 -8.27 21.98
CA GLU A 235 -16.86 -8.16 21.47
C GLU A 235 -17.23 -6.72 21.11
N ILE A 236 -17.98 -6.53 20.04
CA ILE A 236 -18.54 -5.23 19.66
C ILE A 236 -19.96 -5.11 20.21
N PRO A 237 -20.26 -4.16 21.12
CA PRO A 237 -21.59 -4.02 21.70
C PRO A 237 -22.67 -3.88 20.62
N GLY A 238 -23.70 -4.77 20.70
CA GLY A 238 -24.83 -4.77 19.76
C GLY A 238 -24.52 -5.33 18.38
N ARG A 239 -23.39 -6.02 18.19
CA ARG A 239 -23.04 -6.72 16.94
C ARG A 239 -22.86 -8.21 17.21
N PRO A 240 -23.17 -9.09 16.23
CA PRO A 240 -22.99 -10.54 16.36
C PRO A 240 -21.57 -11.01 16.02
N PHE A 241 -20.59 -10.12 15.95
CA PHE A 241 -19.21 -10.39 15.62
C PHE A 241 -18.25 -9.55 16.49
N THR A 242 -17.01 -10.00 16.61
CA THR A 242 -15.94 -9.39 17.36
C THR A 242 -15.11 -8.44 16.50
N PHE A 243 -14.19 -7.66 17.12
CA PHE A 243 -13.24 -6.83 16.37
C PHE A 243 -12.30 -7.68 15.50
N GLY A 244 -11.81 -8.83 15.99
CA GLY A 244 -10.97 -9.75 15.21
C GLY A 244 -11.69 -10.29 13.98
N GLN A 245 -12.97 -10.68 14.13
CA GLN A 245 -13.80 -11.10 13.00
C GLN A 245 -14.01 -9.96 12.00
N LEU A 246 -14.21 -8.74 12.48
CA LEU A 246 -14.34 -7.56 11.62
C LEU A 246 -13.06 -7.31 10.81
N ILE A 247 -11.89 -7.30 11.46
CA ILE A 247 -10.59 -7.09 10.80
C ILE A 247 -10.34 -8.18 9.76
N THR A 248 -10.60 -9.44 10.10
CA THR A 248 -10.46 -10.57 9.17
C THR A 248 -11.37 -10.43 7.95
N ALA A 249 -12.63 -10.05 8.16
CA ALA A 249 -13.57 -9.81 7.06
C ALA A 249 -13.14 -8.62 6.18
N GLN A 250 -12.60 -7.57 6.77
CA GLN A 250 -12.07 -6.43 6.05
C GLN A 250 -10.86 -6.81 5.18
N ALA A 251 -9.91 -7.59 5.72
CA ALA A 251 -8.77 -8.09 4.96
C ALA A 251 -9.21 -8.98 3.79
N ALA A 252 -10.13 -9.91 4.05
CA ALA A 252 -10.65 -10.81 3.03
C ALA A 252 -11.45 -10.06 1.95
N GLY A 253 -12.25 -9.07 2.34
CA GLY A 253 -13.00 -8.22 1.41
C GLY A 253 -12.07 -7.39 0.51
N ASP A 254 -11.01 -6.84 1.07
CA ASP A 254 -9.99 -6.10 0.33
C ASP A 254 -9.29 -7.01 -0.70
N ALA A 255 -8.83 -8.19 -0.27
CA ALA A 255 -8.23 -9.19 -1.15
C ALA A 255 -9.18 -9.61 -2.28
N ALA A 256 -10.45 -9.87 -1.97
CA ALA A 256 -11.43 -10.29 -2.96
C ALA A 256 -11.63 -9.23 -4.06
N VAL A 257 -11.67 -7.94 -3.71
CA VAL A 257 -11.81 -6.85 -4.69
C VAL A 257 -10.53 -6.71 -5.52
N LEU A 258 -9.35 -6.81 -4.91
CA LEU A 258 -8.07 -6.79 -5.63
C LEU A 258 -8.02 -7.93 -6.67
N VAL A 259 -8.37 -9.14 -6.26
CA VAL A 259 -8.43 -10.32 -7.15
C VAL A 259 -9.45 -10.13 -8.27
N ALA A 260 -10.64 -9.62 -7.96
CA ALA A 260 -11.67 -9.33 -8.98
C ALA A 260 -11.18 -8.31 -10.03
N HIS A 261 -10.27 -7.42 -9.66
CA HIS A 261 -9.60 -6.48 -10.57
C HIS A 261 -8.32 -7.06 -11.21
N GLY A 262 -8.09 -8.38 -11.11
CA GLY A 262 -6.95 -9.05 -11.71
C GLY A 262 -5.61 -8.77 -11.04
N ARG A 263 -5.61 -8.31 -9.79
CA ARG A 263 -4.39 -8.05 -9.02
C ARG A 263 -3.88 -9.33 -8.37
N PRO A 264 -2.59 -9.68 -8.48
CA PRO A 264 -2.01 -10.80 -7.75
C PRO A 264 -1.97 -10.50 -6.24
N VAL A 265 -2.51 -11.42 -5.44
CA VAL A 265 -2.52 -11.31 -3.97
C VAL A 265 -1.97 -12.58 -3.35
N VAL A 266 -1.02 -12.43 -2.44
CA VAL A 266 -0.57 -13.46 -1.52
C VAL A 266 -0.97 -13.03 -0.12
N THR A 267 -1.65 -13.90 0.62
CA THR A 267 -2.05 -13.67 2.02
C THR A 267 -1.30 -14.64 2.92
N LEU A 268 -0.52 -14.09 3.84
CA LEU A 268 0.18 -14.79 4.90
C LEU A 268 -0.62 -14.66 6.20
N THR A 269 -1.03 -15.76 6.80
CA THR A 269 -1.65 -15.76 8.12
C THR A 269 -0.67 -16.37 9.11
N LEU A 270 -0.20 -15.55 10.05
CA LEU A 270 0.75 -15.95 11.08
C LEU A 270 0.01 -16.66 12.21
N SER A 271 0.60 -17.73 12.77
CA SER A 271 0.03 -18.43 13.93
C SER A 271 0.34 -17.74 15.25
N ASP A 272 1.44 -17.00 15.30
CA ASP A 272 1.94 -16.21 16.43
C ASP A 272 2.69 -14.96 15.90
N LEU A 273 2.90 -13.96 16.78
CA LEU A 273 3.53 -12.68 16.46
C LEU A 273 4.76 -12.42 17.34
#